data_68b281608d0fc4f8b0365edf6a53a45c
#
_entry.id   68b281608d0fc4f8b0365edf6a53a45c
#
_cell.length_a   1.000
_cell.length_b   1.000
_cell.length_c   1.000
_cell.angle_alpha   90.00
_cell.angle_beta   90.00
_cell.angle_gamma   90.00
#
_symmetry.space_group_name_H-M   'P 1'
#
loop_
_entity.id
_entity.type
_entity.pdbx_description
1 polymer ?
#
loop_
_entity_poly.entity_id
_entity_poly.type
_entity_poly.pdbx_seq_one_letter_code
_entity_poly.pdbx_strand_id
1 'polypeptide(L)'
;MATSTAYQGSIINHGLAFLGLLAFIVSFSGARIFTTLHPHTWVIIDGVHVHHFWYGLVMVTIAGWLGIISTLPTHRRLYALVFGLGAGLIGDEVGLLLTFGNYYSELTYVFGVGFIVVALLGLLLSSYRNRLKDDVTGLRTNERVVHIGVIIAGLSVAAFSVSALLAGSVILVIGVAVAATGARGLLARESSSPPNEVVA
;
A
#
# COMPACT_ATOMS: atom_id res chain seq x y z
N MET A 1 21.99 -14.99 -22.35
CA MET A 1 20.69 -15.68 -22.13
C MET A 1 20.20 -15.69 -20.68
N ALA A 2 21.00 -15.29 -19.68
CA ALA A 2 20.60 -15.29 -18.26
C ALA A 2 19.70 -14.11 -17.83
N THR A 3 19.62 -13.04 -18.62
CA THR A 3 18.84 -11.82 -18.29
C THR A 3 17.33 -11.94 -18.52
N SER A 4 16.89 -12.88 -19.38
CA SER A 4 15.47 -13.02 -19.72
C SER A 4 14.66 -13.77 -18.65
N THR A 5 15.28 -14.72 -17.95
CA THR A 5 14.60 -15.52 -16.91
C THR A 5 14.38 -14.74 -15.60
N ALA A 6 15.29 -13.87 -15.20
CA ALA A 6 15.14 -13.02 -14.00
C ALA A 6 14.04 -11.96 -14.19
N TYR A 7 13.91 -11.41 -15.39
CA TYR A 7 12.88 -10.42 -15.72
C TYR A 7 11.48 -11.05 -15.76
N GLN A 8 11.36 -12.27 -16.33
CA GLN A 8 10.09 -13.01 -16.35
C GLN A 8 9.58 -13.38 -14.96
N GLY A 9 10.48 -13.76 -14.05
CA GLY A 9 10.11 -14.05 -12.65
C GLY A 9 9.56 -12.83 -11.92
N SER A 10 10.14 -11.65 -12.12
CA SER A 10 9.68 -10.39 -11.53
C SER A 10 8.28 -9.98 -12.03
N ILE A 11 8.02 -10.08 -13.33
CA ILE A 11 6.71 -9.75 -13.92
C ILE A 11 5.61 -10.67 -13.39
N ILE A 12 5.87 -11.97 -13.26
CA ILE A 12 4.90 -12.95 -12.76
C ILE A 12 4.51 -12.63 -11.30
N ASN A 13 5.47 -12.27 -10.46
CA ASN A 13 5.21 -11.93 -9.06
C ASN A 13 4.36 -10.66 -8.91
N HIS A 14 4.62 -9.61 -9.69
CA HIS A 14 3.81 -8.39 -9.68
C HIS A 14 2.40 -8.66 -10.18
N GLY A 15 2.24 -9.45 -11.22
CA GLY A 15 0.93 -9.83 -11.75
C GLY A 15 0.09 -10.64 -10.76
N LEU A 16 0.70 -11.52 -9.96
CA LEU A 16 0.01 -12.28 -8.91
C LEU A 16 -0.47 -11.37 -7.78
N ALA A 17 0.38 -10.46 -7.32
CA ALA A 17 0.02 -9.49 -6.29
C ALA A 17 -1.12 -8.56 -6.76
N PHE A 18 -1.05 -8.09 -8.01
CA PHE A 18 -2.12 -7.30 -8.61
C PHE A 18 -3.43 -8.07 -8.71
N LEU A 19 -3.39 -9.33 -9.13
CA LEU A 19 -4.57 -10.20 -9.23
C LEU A 19 -5.21 -10.43 -7.84
N GLY A 20 -4.40 -10.69 -6.82
CA GLY A 20 -4.87 -10.83 -5.44
C GLY A 20 -5.50 -9.53 -4.91
N LEU A 21 -4.88 -8.37 -5.18
CA LEU A 21 -5.44 -7.08 -4.79
C LEU A 21 -6.76 -6.78 -5.51
N LEU A 22 -6.85 -7.06 -6.80
CA LEU A 22 -8.10 -6.89 -7.56
C LEU A 22 -9.21 -7.78 -6.99
N ALA A 23 -8.89 -9.05 -6.70
CA ALA A 23 -9.83 -9.98 -6.09
C ALA A 23 -10.28 -9.51 -4.69
N PHE A 24 -9.36 -8.96 -3.88
CA PHE A 24 -9.69 -8.33 -2.60
C PHE A 24 -10.70 -7.18 -2.79
N ILE A 25 -10.44 -6.24 -3.69
CA ILE A 25 -11.32 -5.09 -3.94
C ILE A 25 -12.71 -5.55 -4.36
N VAL A 26 -12.79 -6.50 -5.29
CA VAL A 26 -14.07 -7.04 -5.78
C VAL A 26 -14.85 -7.70 -4.65
N SER A 27 -14.19 -8.54 -3.85
CA SER A 27 -14.83 -9.26 -2.75
C SER A 27 -15.26 -8.33 -1.61
N PHE A 28 -14.38 -7.44 -1.17
CA PHE A 28 -14.68 -6.44 -0.14
C PHE A 28 -15.86 -5.55 -0.54
N SER A 29 -15.81 -4.98 -1.75
CA SER A 29 -16.88 -4.11 -2.26
C SER A 29 -18.19 -4.88 -2.47
N GLY A 30 -18.10 -6.10 -3.00
CA GLY A 30 -19.27 -6.96 -3.22
C GLY A 30 -19.96 -7.33 -1.92
N ALA A 31 -19.19 -7.74 -0.90
CA ALA A 31 -19.73 -8.05 0.44
C ALA A 31 -20.39 -6.80 1.06
N ARG A 32 -19.74 -5.64 0.99
CA ARG A 32 -20.27 -4.38 1.52
C ARG A 32 -21.56 -3.95 0.82
N ILE A 33 -21.62 -4.04 -0.51
CA ILE A 33 -22.82 -3.73 -1.30
C ILE A 33 -23.94 -4.72 -0.92
N PHE A 34 -23.65 -6.02 -0.87
CA PHE A 34 -24.64 -7.03 -0.52
C PHE A 34 -25.25 -6.79 0.85
N THR A 35 -24.44 -6.59 1.87
CA THR A 35 -24.92 -6.38 3.25
C THR A 35 -25.65 -5.06 3.41
N THR A 36 -25.29 -4.03 2.63
CA THR A 36 -26.02 -2.74 2.61
C THR A 36 -27.40 -2.88 1.97
N LEU A 37 -27.51 -3.64 0.89
CA LEU A 37 -28.78 -3.85 0.18
C LEU A 37 -29.69 -4.88 0.88
N HIS A 38 -29.11 -5.83 1.62
CA HIS A 38 -29.82 -6.92 2.26
C HIS A 38 -29.50 -7.04 3.76
N PRO A 39 -29.80 -6.02 4.58
CA PRO A 39 -29.38 -5.95 5.98
C PRO A 39 -30.03 -7.02 6.87
N HIS A 40 -31.07 -7.69 6.40
CA HIS A 40 -31.82 -8.73 7.14
C HIS A 40 -31.56 -10.16 6.62
N THR A 41 -30.56 -10.33 5.73
CA THR A 41 -30.21 -11.67 5.24
C THR A 41 -29.20 -12.33 6.20
N TRP A 42 -29.68 -13.30 6.96
CA TRP A 42 -28.90 -14.00 7.97
C TRP A 42 -28.70 -15.45 7.56
N VAL A 43 -27.48 -15.94 7.60
CA VAL A 43 -27.20 -17.38 7.44
C VAL A 43 -27.10 -17.96 8.85
N ILE A 44 -28.11 -18.74 9.24
CA ILE A 44 -28.15 -19.40 10.55
C ILE A 44 -28.02 -20.91 10.33
N ILE A 45 -27.01 -21.54 10.94
CA ILE A 45 -26.78 -22.98 10.93
C ILE A 45 -26.79 -23.43 12.39
N ASP A 46 -27.70 -24.32 12.75
CA ASP A 46 -27.86 -24.84 14.11
C ASP A 46 -27.95 -23.77 15.21
N GLY A 47 -28.63 -22.64 14.91
CA GLY A 47 -28.79 -21.53 15.84
C GLY A 47 -27.57 -20.57 15.91
N VAL A 48 -26.51 -20.83 15.14
CA VAL A 48 -25.33 -19.97 15.07
C VAL A 48 -25.39 -19.10 13.82
N HIS A 49 -25.25 -17.80 14.01
CA HIS A 49 -25.13 -16.84 12.90
C HIS A 49 -23.74 -16.99 12.26
N VAL A 50 -23.71 -17.50 11.02
CA VAL A 50 -22.46 -17.70 10.27
C VAL A 50 -22.17 -16.46 9.45
N HIS A 51 -21.14 -15.76 9.86
CA HIS A 51 -20.61 -14.61 9.13
C HIS A 51 -19.76 -15.05 7.93
N HIS A 52 -19.74 -14.25 6.86
CA HIS A 52 -18.90 -14.53 5.69
C HIS A 52 -17.39 -14.45 6.00
N PHE A 53 -17.01 -13.87 7.13
CA PHE A 53 -15.68 -13.96 7.71
C PHE A 53 -15.12 -15.39 7.71
N TRP A 54 -15.94 -16.38 8.11
CA TRP A 54 -15.51 -17.78 8.19
C TRP A 54 -15.17 -18.36 6.82
N TYR A 55 -15.97 -18.02 5.80
CA TYR A 55 -15.66 -18.40 4.42
C TYR A 55 -14.36 -17.77 3.96
N GLY A 56 -14.17 -16.47 4.28
CA GLY A 56 -12.93 -15.76 4.00
C GLY A 56 -11.72 -16.40 4.66
N LEU A 57 -11.85 -16.78 5.94
CA LEU A 57 -10.77 -17.44 6.69
C LEU A 57 -10.37 -18.78 6.07
N VAL A 58 -11.33 -19.62 5.71
CA VAL A 58 -11.08 -20.90 5.05
C VAL A 58 -10.37 -20.67 3.69
N MET A 59 -10.86 -19.72 2.89
CA MET A 59 -10.27 -19.40 1.58
C MET A 59 -8.83 -18.93 1.70
N VAL A 60 -8.54 -18.00 2.62
CA VAL A 60 -7.17 -17.48 2.86
C VAL A 60 -6.26 -18.59 3.34
N THR A 61 -6.73 -19.42 4.28
CA THR A 61 -5.93 -20.52 4.85
C THR A 61 -5.57 -21.54 3.77
N ILE A 62 -6.54 -22.02 3.00
CA ILE A 62 -6.32 -23.02 1.95
C ILE A 62 -5.45 -22.44 0.83
N ALA A 63 -5.80 -21.25 0.32
CA ALA A 63 -5.07 -20.62 -0.78
C ALA A 63 -3.65 -20.23 -0.37
N GLY A 64 -3.45 -19.72 0.86
CA GLY A 64 -2.14 -19.40 1.40
C GLY A 64 -1.26 -20.64 1.53
N TRP A 65 -1.77 -21.72 2.12
CA TRP A 65 -1.05 -22.97 2.26
C TRP A 65 -0.68 -23.58 0.90
N LEU A 66 -1.66 -23.71 0.00
CA LEU A 66 -1.42 -24.25 -1.34
C LEU A 66 -0.50 -23.35 -2.16
N GLY A 67 -0.54 -22.03 -1.95
CA GLY A 67 0.37 -21.07 -2.59
C GLY A 67 1.82 -21.23 -2.16
N ILE A 68 2.07 -21.63 -0.90
CA ILE A 68 3.42 -21.90 -0.37
C ILE A 68 4.00 -23.20 -0.97
N ILE A 69 3.20 -24.26 -1.05
CA ILE A 69 3.68 -25.58 -1.48
C ILE A 69 3.65 -25.79 -3.00
N SER A 70 2.88 -24.97 -3.74
CA SER A 70 2.70 -25.14 -5.18
C SER A 70 3.90 -24.59 -5.97
N THR A 71 4.42 -25.43 -6.84
CA THR A 71 5.48 -25.07 -7.80
C THR A 71 4.94 -24.68 -9.19
N LEU A 72 3.67 -24.99 -9.48
CA LEU A 72 3.06 -24.80 -10.80
C LEU A 72 2.59 -23.34 -11.00
N PRO A 73 3.08 -22.62 -12.04
CA PRO A 73 2.73 -21.23 -12.28
C PRO A 73 1.23 -20.97 -12.47
N THR A 74 0.52 -21.91 -13.12
CA THR A 74 -0.91 -21.79 -13.39
C THR A 74 -1.74 -21.81 -12.10
N HIS A 75 -1.39 -22.68 -11.16
CA HIS A 75 -2.09 -22.78 -9.88
C HIS A 75 -1.85 -21.55 -8.99
N ARG A 76 -0.68 -20.92 -9.07
CA ARG A 76 -0.37 -19.72 -8.30
C ARG A 76 -1.33 -18.57 -8.59
N ARG A 77 -1.81 -18.43 -9.83
CA ARG A 77 -2.83 -17.42 -10.17
C ARG A 77 -4.16 -17.70 -9.48
N LEU A 78 -4.58 -18.96 -9.49
CA LEU A 78 -5.81 -19.38 -8.79
C LEU A 78 -5.70 -19.12 -7.28
N TYR A 79 -4.56 -19.47 -6.68
CA TYR A 79 -4.34 -19.24 -5.24
C TYR A 79 -4.30 -17.75 -4.89
N ALA A 80 -3.66 -16.92 -5.71
CA ALA A 80 -3.67 -15.48 -5.51
C ALA A 80 -5.08 -14.89 -5.59
N LEU A 81 -5.90 -15.36 -6.53
CA LEU A 81 -7.30 -14.95 -6.68
C LEU A 81 -8.14 -15.37 -5.46
N VAL A 82 -8.08 -16.66 -5.07
CA VAL A 82 -8.84 -17.18 -3.92
C VAL A 82 -8.39 -16.53 -2.62
N PHE A 83 -7.09 -16.31 -2.45
CA PHE A 83 -6.54 -15.58 -1.31
C PHE A 83 -7.08 -14.15 -1.23
N GLY A 84 -7.08 -13.42 -2.35
CA GLY A 84 -7.60 -12.06 -2.42
C GLY A 84 -9.09 -11.99 -2.12
N LEU A 85 -9.89 -12.91 -2.69
CA LEU A 85 -11.33 -12.99 -2.40
C LEU A 85 -11.59 -13.24 -0.91
N GLY A 86 -10.90 -14.21 -0.32
CA GLY A 86 -11.03 -14.50 1.11
C GLY A 86 -10.61 -13.36 2.01
N ALA A 87 -9.49 -12.70 1.68
CA ALA A 87 -9.01 -11.53 2.42
C ALA A 87 -10.01 -10.36 2.35
N GLY A 88 -10.70 -10.16 1.21
CA GLY A 88 -11.74 -9.15 1.07
C GLY A 88 -12.96 -9.41 1.94
N LEU A 89 -13.41 -10.68 2.05
CA LEU A 89 -14.49 -11.07 2.97
C LEU A 89 -14.12 -10.83 4.44
N ILE A 90 -12.89 -11.15 4.83
CA ILE A 90 -12.39 -10.86 6.19
C ILE A 90 -12.35 -9.35 6.41
N GLY A 91 -11.80 -8.61 5.45
CA GLY A 91 -11.66 -7.15 5.52
C GLY A 91 -12.99 -6.42 5.72
N ASP A 92 -14.07 -6.92 5.12
CA ASP A 92 -15.42 -6.36 5.28
C ASP A 92 -15.94 -6.43 6.73
N GLU A 93 -15.50 -7.43 7.50
CA GLU A 93 -15.93 -7.62 8.89
C GLU A 93 -14.92 -7.13 9.94
N VAL A 94 -13.83 -6.50 9.55
CA VAL A 94 -12.82 -5.99 10.50
C VAL A 94 -13.43 -5.03 11.52
N GLY A 95 -14.35 -4.15 11.09
CA GLY A 95 -15.06 -3.24 12.00
C GLY A 95 -15.87 -3.98 13.06
N LEU A 96 -16.57 -5.04 12.68
CA LEU A 96 -17.33 -5.90 13.60
C LEU A 96 -16.42 -6.54 14.64
N LEU A 97 -15.26 -7.09 14.19
CA LEU A 97 -14.30 -7.75 15.07
C LEU A 97 -13.64 -6.79 16.04
N LEU A 98 -13.32 -5.58 15.61
CA LEU A 98 -12.65 -4.58 16.45
C LEU A 98 -13.61 -3.87 17.42
N THR A 99 -14.88 -3.76 17.08
CA THR A 99 -15.88 -3.05 17.90
C THR A 99 -16.80 -3.98 18.70
N PHE A 100 -16.60 -5.30 18.59
CA PHE A 100 -17.41 -6.31 19.29
C PHE A 100 -18.92 -6.15 19.05
N GLY A 101 -19.32 -5.84 17.83
CA GLY A 101 -20.75 -5.84 17.46
C GLY A 101 -21.22 -4.70 16.55
N ASN A 102 -20.38 -3.70 16.24
CA ASN A 102 -20.76 -2.66 15.29
C ASN A 102 -20.27 -2.98 13.87
N TYR A 103 -21.12 -3.62 13.09
CA TYR A 103 -20.84 -3.99 11.69
C TYR A 103 -20.65 -2.78 10.77
N TYR A 104 -21.37 -1.69 11.02
CA TYR A 104 -21.31 -0.46 10.23
C TYR A 104 -20.28 0.54 10.75
N SER A 105 -19.26 0.06 11.48
CA SER A 105 -18.18 0.89 11.97
C SER A 105 -17.40 1.54 10.82
N GLU A 106 -17.09 2.83 10.96
CA GLU A 106 -16.19 3.55 10.05
C GLU A 106 -14.82 2.88 9.91
N LEU A 107 -14.38 2.13 10.94
CA LEU A 107 -13.11 1.37 10.94
C LEU A 107 -13.02 0.38 9.78
N THR A 108 -14.13 -0.24 9.36
CA THR A 108 -14.14 -1.14 8.21
C THR A 108 -13.75 -0.42 6.93
N TYR A 109 -14.28 0.78 6.70
CA TYR A 109 -13.95 1.58 5.52
C TYR A 109 -12.50 2.08 5.57
N VAL A 110 -12.06 2.57 6.73
CA VAL A 110 -10.67 3.02 6.94
C VAL A 110 -9.70 1.87 6.71
N PHE A 111 -10.00 0.67 7.21
CA PHE A 111 -9.19 -0.51 6.98
C PHE A 111 -9.15 -0.90 5.49
N GLY A 112 -10.30 -1.03 4.83
CA GLY A 112 -10.38 -1.44 3.43
C GLY A 112 -9.67 -0.47 2.51
N VAL A 113 -9.95 0.83 2.63
CA VAL A 113 -9.30 1.87 1.81
C VAL A 113 -7.81 1.96 2.14
N GLY A 114 -7.44 1.95 3.43
CA GLY A 114 -6.05 1.98 3.87
C GLY A 114 -5.26 0.80 3.33
N PHE A 115 -5.82 -0.41 3.40
CA PHE A 115 -5.18 -1.61 2.85
C PHE A 115 -4.97 -1.49 1.34
N ILE A 116 -5.98 -1.05 0.58
CA ILE A 116 -5.88 -0.86 -0.87
C ILE A 116 -4.78 0.15 -1.21
N VAL A 117 -4.75 1.29 -0.53
CA VAL A 117 -3.74 2.34 -0.76
C VAL A 117 -2.34 1.82 -0.47
N VAL A 118 -2.12 1.17 0.67
CA VAL A 118 -0.81 0.61 1.05
C VAL A 118 -0.37 -0.48 0.08
N ALA A 119 -1.29 -1.37 -0.31
CA ALA A 119 -0.99 -2.44 -1.26
C ALA A 119 -0.65 -1.90 -2.66
N LEU A 120 -1.41 -0.92 -3.17
CA LEU A 120 -1.10 -0.25 -4.45
C LEU A 120 0.24 0.47 -4.39
N LEU A 121 0.51 1.20 -3.31
CA LEU A 121 1.79 1.89 -3.13
C LEU A 121 2.95 0.88 -3.09
N GLY A 122 2.80 -0.23 -2.38
CA GLY A 122 3.79 -1.32 -2.36
C GLY A 122 4.03 -1.93 -3.73
N LEU A 123 2.98 -2.16 -4.52
CA LEU A 123 3.08 -2.64 -5.91
C LEU A 123 3.81 -1.64 -6.81
N LEU A 124 3.47 -0.35 -6.71
CA LEU A 124 4.12 0.71 -7.48
C LEU A 124 5.61 0.82 -7.11
N LEU A 125 5.93 0.90 -5.82
CA LEU A 125 7.32 0.96 -5.35
C LEU A 125 8.12 -0.28 -5.80
N SER A 126 7.53 -1.47 -5.73
CA SER A 126 8.15 -2.70 -6.19
C SER A 126 8.38 -2.70 -7.71
N SER A 127 7.40 -2.22 -8.50
CA SER A 127 7.48 -2.16 -9.96
C SER A 127 8.51 -1.14 -10.45
N TYR A 128 8.62 -0.01 -9.77
CA TYR A 128 9.50 1.10 -10.16
C TYR A 128 10.79 1.16 -9.33
N ARG A 129 11.04 0.17 -8.48
CA ARG A 129 12.17 0.16 -7.53
C ARG A 129 13.52 0.50 -8.17
N ASN A 130 13.82 -0.07 -9.33
CA ASN A 130 15.12 0.16 -9.99
C ASN A 130 15.21 1.59 -10.50
N ARG A 131 14.17 2.11 -11.18
CA ARG A 131 14.12 3.51 -11.63
C ARG A 131 14.22 4.47 -10.45
N LEU A 132 13.44 4.24 -9.39
CA LEU A 132 13.49 5.06 -8.18
C LEU A 132 14.89 5.05 -7.54
N LYS A 133 15.55 3.88 -7.52
CA LYS A 133 16.92 3.77 -7.02
C LYS A 133 17.88 4.57 -7.88
N ASP A 134 17.78 4.46 -9.21
CA ASP A 134 18.65 5.19 -10.15
C ASP A 134 18.42 6.70 -10.02
N ASP A 135 17.18 7.15 -9.94
CA ASP A 135 16.81 8.55 -9.74
C ASP A 135 17.38 9.09 -8.42
N VAL A 136 17.19 8.35 -7.30
CA VAL A 136 17.69 8.75 -5.98
C VAL A 136 19.22 8.74 -5.92
N THR A 137 19.88 7.75 -6.55
CA THR A 137 21.35 7.69 -6.57
C THR A 137 21.96 8.74 -7.49
N GLY A 138 21.26 9.12 -8.56
CA GLY A 138 21.64 10.19 -9.48
C GLY A 138 21.52 11.60 -8.89
N LEU A 139 20.71 11.79 -7.83
CA LEU A 139 20.55 13.09 -7.19
C LEU A 139 21.87 13.60 -6.59
N ARG A 140 22.15 14.89 -6.78
CA ARG A 140 23.25 15.58 -6.11
C ARG A 140 23.00 15.64 -4.59
N THR A 141 24.07 15.79 -3.81
CA THR A 141 23.96 15.81 -2.34
C THR A 141 22.93 16.84 -1.83
N ASN A 142 22.95 18.05 -2.36
CA ASN A 142 22.02 19.11 -1.96
C ASN A 142 20.57 18.79 -2.36
N GLU A 143 20.34 18.17 -3.52
CA GLU A 143 19.02 17.71 -3.96
C GLU A 143 18.49 16.62 -3.04
N ARG A 144 19.34 15.65 -2.65
CA ARG A 144 18.97 14.63 -1.64
C ARG A 144 18.55 15.25 -0.32
N VAL A 145 19.28 16.26 0.15
CA VAL A 145 18.97 16.97 1.41
C VAL A 145 17.59 17.65 1.30
N VAL A 146 17.27 18.29 0.16
CA VAL A 146 15.94 18.87 -0.07
C VAL A 146 14.86 17.78 -0.02
N HIS A 147 15.04 16.67 -0.73
CA HIS A 147 14.05 15.59 -0.75
C HIS A 147 13.83 14.96 0.62
N ILE A 148 14.90 14.72 1.39
CA ILE A 148 14.82 14.22 2.77
C ILE A 148 14.04 15.20 3.64
N GLY A 149 14.34 16.50 3.55
CA GLY A 149 13.62 17.53 4.31
C GLY A 149 12.13 17.58 3.98
N VAL A 150 11.75 17.46 2.69
CA VAL A 150 10.35 17.42 2.25
C VAL A 150 9.64 16.16 2.77
N ILE A 151 10.31 15.00 2.74
CA ILE A 151 9.75 13.74 3.30
C ILE A 151 9.51 13.89 4.80
N ILE A 152 10.49 14.41 5.55
CA ILE A 152 10.35 14.63 7.00
C ILE A 152 9.20 15.60 7.27
N ALA A 153 9.12 16.71 6.54
CA ALA A 153 8.00 17.65 6.67
C ALA A 153 6.66 16.98 6.34
N GLY A 154 6.59 16.12 5.31
CA GLY A 154 5.40 15.36 4.98
C GLY A 154 4.96 14.37 6.09
N LEU A 155 5.91 13.76 6.80
CA LEU A 155 5.60 12.87 7.93
C LEU A 155 4.93 13.59 9.11
N SER A 156 5.07 14.92 9.22
CA SER A 156 4.36 15.72 10.23
C SER A 156 2.85 15.58 10.14
N VAL A 157 2.30 15.37 8.94
CA VAL A 157 0.86 15.16 8.70
C VAL A 157 0.35 13.96 9.47
N ALA A 158 1.13 12.86 9.53
CA ALA A 158 0.76 11.67 10.30
C ALA A 158 0.68 11.97 11.81
N ALA A 159 1.59 12.79 12.35
CA ALA A 159 1.55 13.20 13.74
C ALA A 159 0.37 14.13 14.04
N PHE A 160 0.04 15.05 13.12
CA PHE A 160 -1.15 15.90 13.26
C PHE A 160 -2.46 15.09 13.19
N SER A 161 -2.53 14.06 12.36
CA SER A 161 -3.74 13.25 12.21
C SER A 161 -4.09 12.43 13.47
N VAL A 162 -3.11 12.15 14.34
CA VAL A 162 -3.32 11.53 15.66
C VAL A 162 -3.35 12.54 16.80
N SER A 163 -3.63 13.82 16.49
CA SER A 163 -3.72 14.92 17.46
C SER A 163 -2.43 15.19 18.25
N ALA A 164 -1.28 14.73 17.78
CA ALA A 164 0.02 14.96 18.38
C ALA A 164 0.62 16.31 17.91
N LEU A 165 -0.02 17.43 18.27
CA LEU A 165 0.31 18.75 17.75
C LEU A 165 1.78 19.14 17.99
N LEU A 166 2.31 18.90 19.19
CA LEU A 166 3.70 19.24 19.50
C LEU A 166 4.68 18.44 18.63
N ALA A 167 4.48 17.11 18.56
CA ALA A 167 5.32 16.24 17.76
C ALA A 167 5.24 16.59 16.26
N GLY A 168 4.04 16.83 15.73
CA GLY A 168 3.83 17.26 14.35
C GLY A 168 4.54 18.56 14.03
N SER A 169 4.45 19.56 14.92
CA SER A 169 5.12 20.84 14.76
C SER A 169 6.64 20.72 14.76
N VAL A 170 7.20 19.94 15.68
CA VAL A 170 8.65 19.69 15.74
C VAL A 170 9.15 18.98 14.48
N ILE A 171 8.46 17.94 14.02
CA ILE A 171 8.81 17.22 12.79
C ILE A 171 8.74 18.15 11.58
N LEU A 172 7.71 18.99 11.48
CA LEU A 172 7.55 19.94 10.40
C LEU A 172 8.71 20.95 10.36
N VAL A 173 9.05 21.54 11.50
CA VAL A 173 10.15 22.53 11.60
C VAL A 173 11.49 21.89 11.20
N ILE A 174 11.77 20.67 11.68
CA ILE A 174 12.98 19.94 11.30
C ILE A 174 13.00 19.70 9.80
N GLY A 175 11.91 19.19 9.21
CA GLY A 175 11.82 18.91 7.78
C GLY A 175 12.04 20.16 6.92
N VAL A 176 11.41 21.26 7.28
CA VAL A 176 11.58 22.56 6.59
C VAL A 176 13.02 23.07 6.72
N ALA A 177 13.62 23.00 7.90
CA ALA A 177 15.00 23.42 8.13
C ALA A 177 15.98 22.60 7.27
N VAL A 178 15.82 21.28 7.21
CA VAL A 178 16.64 20.38 6.38
C VAL A 178 16.46 20.71 4.89
N ALA A 179 15.23 20.89 4.42
CA ALA A 179 14.97 21.26 3.02
C ALA A 179 15.60 22.61 2.67
N ALA A 180 15.49 23.61 3.56
CA ALA A 180 16.06 24.94 3.36
C ALA A 180 17.60 24.93 3.27
N THR A 181 18.29 24.07 4.06
CA THR A 181 19.75 23.94 3.96
C THR A 181 20.17 23.34 2.62
N GLY A 182 19.47 22.34 2.12
CA GLY A 182 19.71 21.78 0.79
C GLY A 182 19.46 22.80 -0.33
N ALA A 183 18.35 23.53 -0.26
CA ALA A 183 18.01 24.57 -1.24
C ALA A 183 19.05 25.70 -1.29
N ARG A 184 19.52 26.17 -0.13
CA ARG A 184 20.63 27.18 -0.07
C ARG A 184 21.90 26.68 -0.75
N GLY A 185 22.25 25.38 -0.56
CA GLY A 185 23.41 24.78 -1.21
C GLY A 185 23.25 24.65 -2.74
N LEU A 186 22.04 24.51 -3.26
CA LEU A 186 21.76 24.56 -4.70
C LEU A 186 21.93 25.98 -5.27
N LEU A 187 21.32 26.99 -4.62
CA LEU A 187 21.39 28.36 -5.03
C LEU A 187 22.82 28.93 -4.99
N ALA A 188 23.60 28.62 -3.96
CA ALA A 188 24.99 29.05 -3.84
C ALA A 188 25.88 28.51 -4.99
N ARG A 189 25.59 27.32 -5.50
CA ARG A 189 26.31 26.75 -6.65
C ARG A 189 25.93 27.40 -7.96
N GLU A 190 24.67 27.72 -8.14
CA GLU A 190 24.18 28.39 -9.35
C GLU A 190 24.80 29.78 -9.52
N SER A 191 24.96 30.51 -8.41
CA SER A 191 25.62 31.84 -8.39
C SER A 191 27.14 31.78 -8.60
N SER A 192 27.77 30.61 -8.39
CA SER A 192 29.22 30.44 -8.58
C SER A 192 29.60 29.83 -9.94
N SER A 193 28.65 29.48 -10.77
CA SER A 193 28.90 29.02 -12.14
C SER A 193 29.22 30.25 -13.02
N PRO A 194 30.37 30.28 -13.77
CA PRO A 194 30.64 31.38 -14.66
C PRO A 194 29.55 31.50 -15.73
N PRO A 195 29.16 32.71 -16.13
CA PRO A 195 28.20 32.91 -17.21
C PRO A 195 28.71 32.16 -18.44
N ASN A 196 27.86 31.33 -19.04
CA ASN A 196 28.18 30.62 -20.27
C ASN A 196 28.70 31.63 -21.27
N GLU A 197 29.99 31.54 -21.66
CA GLU A 197 30.50 32.22 -22.83
C GLU A 197 29.61 31.80 -24.00
N VAL A 198 28.81 32.73 -24.47
CA VAL A 198 28.10 32.61 -25.73
C VAL A 198 29.19 32.54 -26.80
N VAL A 199 29.49 31.28 -27.22
CA VAL A 199 30.36 31.09 -28.39
C VAL A 199 29.57 31.59 -29.58
N ALA A 200 30.02 32.76 -30.07
CA ALA A 200 29.55 33.38 -31.29
C ALA A 200 30.03 32.62 -32.54
#